data_42911f02402523951c252e03a1657711
#
_entry.id   42911f02402523951c252e03a1657711
#
_cell.length_a   1.000
_cell.length_b   1.000
_cell.length_c   1.000
_cell.angle_alpha   90.00
_cell.angle_beta   90.00
_cell.angle_gamma   90.00
#
_symmetry.space_group_name_H-M   'P 1'
#
loop_
_entity.id
_entity.type
_entity.pdbx_description
1 polymer ?
#
loop_
_entity_poly.entity_id
_entity_poly.type
_entity_poly.pdbx_seq_one_letter_code
_entity_poly.pdbx_strand_id
1 'polypeptide(L)'
;MAFVKLHQECDDCGSSDALSYNEDGSSYCFACAKFSPSEDTGGSVSDIKERVVPGQGFDKAAFTEPYRGFQDRGLTATTMAAYSAQQKAGNILFGYHDPVGELVAVKTRYPDKQFKIGGDWKKAGLYGQHMFPSGGQYITVVEGEFDALAGYQMFGGKYPVVSIRNGAQGAAADCRRAYEFLDQYDHIIFCFDNDDAGRSAALECADIFGGKSRIYHHGEHKDACDYLLNGDKDEFVKRWWAAKTYTPDGMVMLGS
;
A
#
# COMPACT_ATOMS: atom_id res chain seq x y z
N MET A 1 2.06 -21.62 9.23
CA MET A 1 2.24 -22.75 8.29
C MET A 1 3.64 -22.63 7.73
N ALA A 2 4.46 -23.65 7.88
CA ALA A 2 5.82 -23.64 7.34
C ALA A 2 5.84 -24.44 6.04
N PHE A 3 6.55 -23.94 5.02
CA PHE A 3 6.82 -24.70 3.81
C PHE A 3 7.87 -25.76 4.10
N VAL A 4 7.61 -27.01 3.67
CA VAL A 4 8.53 -28.15 3.85
C VAL A 4 9.31 -28.50 2.56
N LYS A 5 8.80 -28.09 1.40
CA LYS A 5 9.50 -28.19 0.12
C LYS A 5 9.37 -26.86 -0.61
N LEU A 6 10.50 -26.29 -1.00
CA LEU A 6 10.61 -25.06 -1.74
C LEU A 6 11.17 -25.32 -3.14
N HIS A 7 11.03 -24.38 -4.05
CA HIS A 7 11.67 -24.38 -5.37
C HIS A 7 11.35 -25.61 -6.21
N GLN A 8 10.06 -25.97 -6.31
CA GLN A 8 9.59 -27.06 -7.16
C GLN A 8 9.02 -26.51 -8.47
N GLU A 9 9.00 -27.35 -9.49
CA GLU A 9 8.39 -27.05 -10.79
C GLU A 9 6.87 -26.97 -10.66
N CYS A 10 6.26 -26.02 -11.37
CA CYS A 10 4.81 -25.83 -11.40
C CYS A 10 4.25 -26.25 -12.75
N ASP A 11 3.49 -27.33 -12.79
CA ASP A 11 2.88 -27.88 -14.01
C ASP A 11 1.87 -26.91 -14.66
N ASP A 12 1.30 -26.00 -13.88
CA ASP A 12 0.27 -25.07 -14.38
C ASP A 12 0.83 -23.87 -15.14
N CYS A 13 2.03 -23.41 -14.80
CA CYS A 13 2.63 -22.21 -15.43
C CYS A 13 4.02 -22.44 -16.00
N GLY A 14 4.56 -23.66 -15.86
CA GLY A 14 5.89 -24.02 -16.38
C GLY A 14 7.07 -23.37 -15.65
N SER A 15 6.85 -22.73 -14.49
CA SER A 15 7.94 -22.20 -13.68
C SER A 15 8.73 -23.33 -13.06
N SER A 16 10.05 -23.30 -13.21
CA SER A 16 10.95 -24.39 -12.75
C SER A 16 11.17 -24.41 -11.23
N ASP A 17 10.82 -23.32 -10.50
CA ASP A 17 11.22 -23.14 -9.09
C ASP A 17 10.25 -22.38 -8.19
N ALA A 18 9.05 -22.05 -8.69
CA ALA A 18 8.11 -21.18 -7.97
C ALA A 18 7.08 -21.93 -7.11
N LEU A 19 7.02 -23.26 -7.15
CA LEU A 19 6.07 -24.06 -6.39
C LEU A 19 6.66 -24.47 -5.04
N SER A 20 5.87 -24.31 -3.98
CA SER A 20 6.24 -24.71 -2.61
C SER A 20 5.13 -25.48 -1.94
N TYR A 21 5.49 -26.51 -1.15
CA TYR A 21 4.56 -27.35 -0.41
C TYR A 21 4.61 -27.04 1.08
N ASN A 22 3.44 -27.03 1.73
CA ASN A 22 3.27 -26.92 3.17
C ASN A 22 3.32 -28.31 3.86
N GLU A 23 3.46 -28.31 5.18
CA GLU A 23 3.44 -29.54 6.02
C GLU A 23 2.14 -30.34 5.87
N ASP A 24 1.02 -29.69 5.56
CA ASP A 24 -0.28 -30.31 5.36
C ASP A 24 -0.49 -30.90 3.96
N GLY A 25 0.56 -30.89 3.10
CA GLY A 25 0.49 -31.38 1.72
C GLY A 25 -0.13 -30.37 0.73
N SER A 26 -0.64 -29.24 1.17
CA SER A 26 -1.08 -28.17 0.27
C SER A 26 0.10 -27.51 -0.41
N SER A 27 -0.11 -26.94 -1.60
CA SER A 27 0.96 -26.26 -2.34
C SER A 27 0.55 -24.89 -2.83
N TYR A 28 1.55 -24.03 -3.01
CA TYR A 28 1.38 -22.68 -3.56
C TYR A 28 2.47 -22.33 -4.56
N CYS A 29 2.08 -21.88 -5.73
CA CYS A 29 3.01 -21.40 -6.76
C CYS A 29 3.12 -19.87 -6.70
N PHE A 30 4.31 -19.35 -6.46
CA PHE A 30 4.57 -17.91 -6.38
C PHE A 30 4.60 -17.21 -7.75
N ALA A 31 4.76 -17.95 -8.84
CA ALA A 31 4.76 -17.39 -10.19
C ALA A 31 3.34 -17.16 -10.74
N CYS A 32 2.43 -18.13 -10.60
CA CYS A 32 1.05 -18.01 -11.09
C CYS A 32 0.01 -17.79 -9.99
N ALA A 33 0.44 -17.72 -8.72
CA ALA A 33 -0.41 -17.56 -7.55
C ALA A 33 -1.47 -18.68 -7.37
N LYS A 34 -1.22 -19.87 -7.96
CA LYS A 34 -2.12 -21.01 -7.81
C LYS A 34 -1.84 -21.72 -6.49
N PHE A 35 -2.91 -22.00 -5.78
CA PHE A 35 -2.89 -22.87 -4.61
C PHE A 35 -3.58 -24.19 -4.93
N SER A 36 -3.03 -25.28 -4.46
CA SER A 36 -3.64 -26.61 -4.52
C SER A 36 -3.78 -27.16 -3.09
N PRO A 37 -5.00 -27.52 -2.63
CA PRO A 37 -5.20 -28.13 -1.33
C PRO A 37 -4.61 -29.53 -1.27
N SER A 38 -4.32 -30.03 -0.04
CA SER A 38 -3.92 -31.43 0.16
C SER A 38 -5.05 -32.39 -0.21
N GLU A 39 -4.71 -33.52 -0.81
CA GLU A 39 -5.69 -34.56 -1.21
C GLU A 39 -6.29 -35.36 -0.03
N ASP A 40 -5.75 -35.21 1.17
CA ASP A 40 -6.14 -35.99 2.37
C ASP A 40 -6.70 -35.10 3.46
N THR A 41 -7.96 -34.66 3.35
CA THR A 41 -8.79 -34.33 4.52
C THR A 41 -10.27 -34.36 4.16
N GLY A 42 -10.93 -35.51 4.43
CA GLY A 42 -12.36 -35.58 4.62
C GLY A 42 -12.77 -34.89 5.92
N GLY A 43 -12.59 -33.60 6.02
CA GLY A 43 -12.93 -32.75 7.17
C GLY A 43 -13.96 -31.70 6.76
N SER A 44 -15.00 -31.56 7.55
CA SER A 44 -16.13 -30.66 7.46
C SER A 44 -15.75 -29.25 6.98
N VAL A 45 -16.42 -28.81 5.91
CA VAL A 45 -16.28 -27.50 5.22
C VAL A 45 -16.96 -26.39 6.04
N SER A 46 -16.58 -26.15 7.30
CA SER A 46 -17.16 -25.07 8.10
C SER A 46 -16.21 -23.94 8.49
N ASP A 47 -14.90 -24.01 8.13
CA ASP A 47 -13.92 -22.95 8.45
C ASP A 47 -13.02 -22.56 7.28
N ILE A 48 -13.55 -22.55 6.06
CA ILE A 48 -12.87 -21.93 4.93
C ILE A 48 -13.02 -20.42 5.12
N LYS A 49 -11.99 -19.75 5.65
CA LYS A 49 -11.83 -18.29 5.50
C LYS A 49 -12.00 -17.98 4.03
N GLU A 50 -13.09 -17.29 3.70
CA GLU A 50 -13.47 -16.94 2.33
C GLU A 50 -12.27 -16.31 1.61
N ARG A 51 -11.68 -17.03 0.67
CA ARG A 51 -10.63 -16.48 -0.19
C ARG A 51 -11.24 -15.44 -1.10
N VAL A 52 -10.55 -14.34 -1.22
CA VAL A 52 -10.84 -13.33 -2.24
C VAL A 52 -10.77 -14.01 -3.60
N VAL A 53 -11.90 -14.25 -4.22
CA VAL A 53 -11.98 -14.70 -5.61
C VAL A 53 -11.74 -13.47 -6.48
N PRO A 54 -10.67 -13.43 -7.30
CA PRO A 54 -10.48 -12.33 -8.24
C PRO A 54 -11.71 -12.25 -9.14
N GLY A 55 -12.35 -11.07 -9.20
CA GLY A 55 -13.51 -10.83 -10.07
C GLY A 55 -14.87 -10.79 -9.38
N GLN A 56 -14.98 -10.95 -8.06
CA GLN A 56 -16.23 -10.59 -7.37
C GLN A 56 -16.44 -9.07 -7.48
N GLY A 57 -17.57 -8.68 -8.06
CA GLY A 57 -17.99 -7.30 -8.12
C GLY A 57 -18.03 -6.67 -6.72
N PHE A 58 -17.80 -5.38 -6.63
CA PHE A 58 -17.98 -4.61 -5.42
C PHE A 58 -19.09 -3.59 -5.60
N ASP A 59 -19.69 -3.18 -4.48
CA ASP A 59 -20.78 -2.21 -4.49
C ASP A 59 -20.20 -0.78 -4.64
N LYS A 60 -20.23 -0.22 -5.86
CA LYS A 60 -19.85 1.17 -6.12
C LYS A 60 -20.70 2.17 -5.32
N ALA A 61 -21.95 1.81 -4.99
CA ALA A 61 -22.83 2.66 -4.19
C ALA A 61 -22.34 2.81 -2.73
N ALA A 62 -21.42 1.97 -2.28
CA ALA A 62 -20.80 2.13 -0.96
C ALA A 62 -20.00 3.44 -0.83
N PHE A 63 -19.62 4.06 -1.95
CA PHE A 63 -18.84 5.32 -2.00
C PHE A 63 -19.70 6.53 -2.39
N THR A 64 -21.02 6.44 -2.22
CA THR A 64 -21.90 7.58 -2.37
C THR A 64 -21.96 8.40 -1.08
N GLU A 65 -22.18 9.72 -1.21
CA GLU A 65 -22.40 10.64 -0.09
C GLU A 65 -23.56 10.19 0.84
N PRO A 66 -23.53 10.52 2.14
CA PRO A 66 -22.55 11.41 2.77
C PRO A 66 -21.33 10.67 3.34
N TYR A 67 -20.15 11.22 3.10
CA TYR A 67 -18.92 10.79 3.78
C TYR A 67 -18.91 11.31 5.23
N ARG A 68 -18.33 10.51 6.12
CA ARG A 68 -18.14 10.88 7.54
C ARG A 68 -16.66 10.87 7.88
N GLY A 69 -16.29 11.74 8.81
CA GLY A 69 -14.95 11.70 9.39
C GLY A 69 -14.72 10.43 10.19
N PHE A 70 -13.48 10.02 10.35
CA PHE A 70 -13.10 8.91 11.20
C PHE A 70 -12.40 9.44 12.44
N GLN A 71 -13.17 9.66 13.50
CA GLN A 71 -12.72 10.34 14.73
C GLN A 71 -11.58 9.60 15.43
N ASP A 72 -11.62 8.26 15.48
CA ASP A 72 -10.57 7.44 16.11
C ASP A 72 -9.19 7.62 15.46
N ARG A 73 -9.16 8.21 14.26
CA ARG A 73 -7.94 8.52 13.51
C ARG A 73 -7.77 10.02 13.26
N GLY A 74 -8.61 10.87 13.83
CA GLY A 74 -8.55 12.31 13.61
C GLY A 74 -8.85 12.76 12.16
N LEU A 75 -9.43 11.88 11.33
CA LEU A 75 -9.66 12.14 9.92
C LEU A 75 -10.97 12.86 9.67
N THR A 76 -10.94 13.91 8.87
CA THR A 76 -12.13 14.71 8.51
C THR A 76 -12.94 14.03 7.40
N ALA A 77 -14.24 14.38 7.32
CA ALA A 77 -15.11 13.91 6.25
C ALA A 77 -14.60 14.35 4.86
N THR A 78 -14.02 15.54 4.76
CA THR A 78 -13.43 16.05 3.51
C THR A 78 -12.26 15.18 3.05
N THR A 79 -11.36 14.80 3.97
CA THR A 79 -10.24 13.91 3.65
C THR A 79 -10.72 12.52 3.25
N MET A 80 -11.68 11.95 3.99
CA MET A 80 -12.29 10.66 3.68
C MET A 80 -12.94 10.65 2.29
N ALA A 81 -13.67 11.72 1.94
CA ALA A 81 -14.30 11.88 0.64
C ALA A 81 -13.28 11.99 -0.49
N ALA A 82 -12.24 12.80 -0.31
CA ALA A 82 -11.19 12.99 -1.31
C ALA A 82 -10.53 11.66 -1.70
N TYR A 83 -10.28 10.80 -0.73
CA TYR A 83 -9.61 9.49 -0.95
C TYR A 83 -10.58 8.33 -1.21
N SER A 84 -11.87 8.58 -1.38
CA SER A 84 -12.87 7.51 -1.47
C SER A 84 -12.74 6.51 -0.32
N ALA A 85 -12.61 7.02 0.91
CA ALA A 85 -12.58 6.21 2.13
C ALA A 85 -13.94 6.30 2.84
N GLN A 86 -14.53 5.16 3.21
CA GLN A 86 -15.87 5.13 3.78
C GLN A 86 -15.95 4.19 4.98
N GLN A 87 -16.73 4.58 6.01
CA GLN A 87 -17.11 3.69 7.09
C GLN A 87 -18.46 3.03 6.78
N LYS A 88 -18.52 1.71 6.81
CA LYS A 88 -19.74 0.94 6.58
C LYS A 88 -19.81 -0.28 7.50
N ALA A 89 -20.84 -0.37 8.31
CA ALA A 89 -21.08 -1.52 9.21
C ALA A 89 -19.85 -1.91 10.06
N GLY A 90 -19.13 -0.94 10.62
CA GLY A 90 -17.95 -1.16 11.46
C GLY A 90 -16.65 -1.44 10.68
N ASN A 91 -16.73 -1.56 9.37
CA ASN A 91 -15.58 -1.75 8.50
C ASN A 91 -15.13 -0.42 7.88
N ILE A 92 -13.89 -0.39 7.40
CA ILE A 92 -13.37 0.72 6.60
C ILE A 92 -13.18 0.21 5.17
N LEU A 93 -13.75 0.94 4.22
CA LEU A 93 -13.63 0.68 2.80
C LEU A 93 -12.71 1.72 2.17
N PHE A 94 -11.70 1.28 1.44
CA PHE A 94 -10.80 2.12 0.66
C PHE A 94 -11.06 1.87 -0.81
N GLY A 95 -11.53 2.90 -1.53
CA GLY A 95 -11.78 2.86 -2.96
C GLY A 95 -10.48 3.03 -3.75
N TYR A 96 -10.16 2.06 -4.56
CA TYR A 96 -8.99 2.08 -5.44
C TYR A 96 -9.39 2.39 -6.87
N HIS A 97 -8.72 3.36 -7.44
CA HIS A 97 -8.97 3.86 -8.78
C HIS A 97 -7.83 3.42 -9.72
N ASP A 98 -8.13 3.33 -10.98
CA ASP A 98 -7.13 3.22 -12.02
C ASP A 98 -6.50 4.61 -12.34
N PRO A 99 -5.45 4.67 -13.18
CA PRO A 99 -4.81 5.94 -13.52
C PRO A 99 -5.71 6.97 -14.24
N VAL A 100 -6.85 6.54 -14.80
CA VAL A 100 -7.82 7.45 -15.44
C VAL A 100 -8.94 7.89 -14.50
N GLY A 101 -8.90 7.42 -13.24
CA GLY A 101 -9.82 7.86 -12.17
C GLY A 101 -11.08 7.00 -12.05
N GLU A 102 -11.17 5.85 -12.71
CA GLU A 102 -12.28 4.92 -12.50
C GLU A 102 -12.09 4.08 -11.24
N LEU A 103 -13.14 3.98 -10.41
CA LEU A 103 -13.15 3.10 -9.24
C LEU A 103 -13.20 1.64 -9.70
N VAL A 104 -12.10 0.92 -9.55
CA VAL A 104 -11.91 -0.44 -10.09
C VAL A 104 -11.85 -1.52 -9.02
N ALA A 105 -11.48 -1.15 -7.78
CA ALA A 105 -11.40 -2.11 -6.68
C ALA A 105 -11.71 -1.45 -5.34
N VAL A 106 -11.99 -2.28 -4.35
CA VAL A 106 -12.21 -1.87 -2.94
C VAL A 106 -11.40 -2.78 -2.03
N LYS A 107 -10.61 -2.18 -1.16
CA LYS A 107 -9.96 -2.87 -0.04
C LYS A 107 -10.76 -2.60 1.22
N THR A 108 -11.36 -3.63 1.79
CA THR A 108 -12.13 -3.55 3.03
C THR A 108 -11.25 -3.97 4.19
N ARG A 109 -11.11 -3.10 5.18
CA ARG A 109 -10.44 -3.40 6.45
C ARG A 109 -11.48 -3.71 7.51
N TYR A 110 -11.37 -4.88 8.11
CA TYR A 110 -12.20 -5.33 9.22
C TYR A 110 -11.64 -4.88 10.57
N PRO A 111 -12.47 -4.88 11.65
CA PRO A 111 -12.03 -4.49 13.00
C PRO A 111 -10.86 -5.33 13.55
N ASP A 112 -10.78 -6.61 13.17
CA ASP A 112 -9.72 -7.54 13.51
C ASP A 112 -8.43 -7.36 12.69
N LYS A 113 -8.35 -6.26 11.93
CA LYS A 113 -7.23 -5.90 11.03
C LYS A 113 -7.05 -6.83 9.82
N GLN A 114 -7.99 -7.72 9.55
CA GLN A 114 -8.00 -8.46 8.29
C GLN A 114 -8.42 -7.57 7.12
N PHE A 115 -8.07 -7.98 5.90
CA PHE A 115 -8.42 -7.27 4.70
C PHE A 115 -9.11 -8.19 3.69
N LYS A 116 -10.10 -7.64 2.98
CA LYS A 116 -10.70 -8.26 1.79
C LYS A 116 -10.61 -7.30 0.62
N ILE A 117 -10.29 -7.84 -0.55
CA ILE A 117 -10.23 -7.07 -1.80
C ILE A 117 -11.35 -7.54 -2.72
N GLY A 118 -12.13 -6.59 -3.24
CA GLY A 118 -13.13 -6.81 -4.28
C GLY A 118 -12.79 -6.00 -5.53
N GLY A 119 -13.24 -6.46 -6.69
CA GLY A 119 -13.00 -5.78 -7.97
C GLY A 119 -11.71 -6.17 -8.68
N ASP A 120 -11.26 -5.34 -9.61
CA ASP A 120 -10.08 -5.58 -10.44
C ASP A 120 -8.81 -4.96 -9.83
N TRP A 121 -8.19 -5.69 -8.89
CA TRP A 121 -6.97 -5.25 -8.20
C TRP A 121 -5.78 -5.03 -9.14
N LYS A 122 -5.79 -5.68 -10.31
CA LYS A 122 -4.71 -5.52 -11.29
C LYS A 122 -4.73 -4.15 -11.96
N LYS A 123 -5.91 -3.54 -12.09
CA LYS A 123 -6.05 -2.19 -12.65
C LYS A 123 -5.81 -1.08 -11.64
N ALA A 124 -5.90 -1.39 -10.35
CA ALA A 124 -5.75 -0.39 -9.30
C ALA A 124 -4.35 0.27 -9.34
N GLY A 125 -4.31 1.60 -9.34
CA GLY A 125 -3.10 2.39 -9.11
C GLY A 125 -2.67 2.39 -7.64
N LEU A 126 -1.70 3.23 -7.27
CA LEU A 126 -1.41 3.53 -5.87
C LEU A 126 -2.65 4.17 -5.24
N TYR A 127 -2.85 3.97 -3.94
CA TYR A 127 -3.99 4.56 -3.26
C TYR A 127 -3.90 6.09 -3.26
N GLY A 128 -4.92 6.76 -3.76
CA GLY A 128 -4.94 8.22 -3.94
C GLY A 128 -4.29 8.72 -5.22
N GLN A 129 -3.67 7.89 -6.04
CA GLN A 129 -2.97 8.30 -7.26
C GLN A 129 -3.85 9.11 -8.21
N HIS A 130 -5.11 8.73 -8.37
CA HIS A 130 -6.08 9.38 -9.27
C HIS A 130 -6.39 10.84 -8.93
N MET A 131 -6.07 11.27 -7.71
CA MET A 131 -6.32 12.64 -7.24
C MET A 131 -5.31 13.65 -7.74
N PHE A 132 -4.16 13.18 -8.20
CA PHE A 132 -3.02 14.04 -8.48
C PHE A 132 -2.60 13.96 -9.94
N PRO A 133 -2.17 15.08 -10.53
CA PRO A 133 -1.64 15.08 -11.90
C PRO A 133 -0.33 14.26 -11.95
N SER A 134 -0.01 13.72 -13.12
CA SER A 134 1.32 13.19 -13.36
C SER A 134 2.32 14.34 -13.39
N GLY A 135 3.28 14.30 -12.46
CA GLY A 135 4.35 15.28 -12.37
C GLY A 135 4.08 16.43 -11.42
N GLY A 136 5.17 16.99 -10.95
CA GLY A 136 5.20 18.08 -9.99
C GLY A 136 6.50 18.08 -9.20
N GLN A 137 6.61 19.02 -8.26
CA GLN A 137 7.87 19.17 -7.51
C GLN A 137 8.05 18.06 -6.46
N TYR A 138 6.98 17.70 -5.73
CA TYR A 138 7.05 16.74 -4.64
C TYR A 138 5.87 15.78 -4.68
N ILE A 139 6.14 14.51 -4.35
CA ILE A 139 5.12 13.50 -4.00
C ILE A 139 5.61 12.72 -2.78
N THR A 140 4.68 12.36 -1.89
CA THR A 140 4.95 11.51 -0.74
C THR A 140 4.34 10.13 -0.96
N VAL A 141 5.13 9.10 -0.76
CA VAL A 141 4.70 7.70 -0.80
C VAL A 141 4.73 7.16 0.63
N VAL A 142 3.60 6.70 1.13
CA VAL A 142 3.44 6.12 2.47
C VAL A 142 3.08 4.63 2.40
N GLU A 143 3.15 3.95 3.54
CA GLU A 143 2.92 2.50 3.58
C GLU A 143 1.43 2.13 3.60
N GLY A 144 0.62 2.86 4.35
CA GLY A 144 -0.79 2.55 4.59
C GLY A 144 -1.77 3.59 4.08
N GLU A 145 -3.01 3.16 3.81
CA GLU A 145 -4.08 4.04 3.35
C GLU A 145 -4.37 5.16 4.36
N PHE A 146 -4.37 4.83 5.65
CA PHE A 146 -4.59 5.83 6.69
C PHE A 146 -3.49 6.88 6.76
N ASP A 147 -2.24 6.48 6.49
CA ASP A 147 -1.12 7.39 6.47
C ASP A 147 -1.19 8.34 5.28
N ALA A 148 -1.74 7.88 4.14
CA ALA A 148 -2.01 8.75 3.01
C ALA A 148 -3.06 9.81 3.36
N LEU A 149 -4.16 9.42 4.02
CA LEU A 149 -5.18 10.36 4.48
C LEU A 149 -4.61 11.34 5.50
N ALA A 150 -3.85 10.85 6.48
CA ALA A 150 -3.27 11.67 7.54
C ALA A 150 -2.26 12.69 6.99
N GLY A 151 -1.33 12.25 6.15
CA GLY A 151 -0.35 13.11 5.49
C GLY A 151 -1.02 14.19 4.65
N TYR A 152 -1.96 13.82 3.80
CA TYR A 152 -2.73 14.76 2.99
C TYR A 152 -3.48 15.80 3.84
N GLN A 153 -4.13 15.36 4.92
CA GLN A 153 -4.84 16.26 5.84
C GLN A 153 -3.86 17.22 6.53
N MET A 154 -2.72 16.74 7.00
CA MET A 154 -1.69 17.57 7.63
C MET A 154 -1.10 18.59 6.65
N PHE A 155 -0.95 18.25 5.39
CA PHE A 155 -0.56 19.20 4.35
C PHE A 155 -1.67 20.18 3.94
N GLY A 156 -2.88 20.03 4.45
CA GLY A 156 -4.03 20.86 4.07
C GLY A 156 -4.41 20.68 2.59
N GLY A 157 -4.17 19.50 2.03
CA GLY A 157 -4.49 19.16 0.65
C GLY A 157 -3.52 19.71 -0.41
N LYS A 158 -2.38 20.29 -0.01
CA LYS A 158 -1.47 21.01 -0.93
C LYS A 158 -0.48 20.10 -1.66
N TYR A 159 -0.03 19.04 -1.01
CA TYR A 159 0.99 18.14 -1.56
C TYR A 159 0.43 16.76 -1.82
N PRO A 160 0.80 16.13 -2.94
CA PRO A 160 0.42 14.75 -3.25
C PRO A 160 0.92 13.77 -2.19
N VAL A 161 0.01 12.93 -1.71
CA VAL A 161 0.33 11.79 -0.85
C VAL A 161 -0.37 10.57 -1.41
N VAL A 162 0.38 9.50 -1.65
CA VAL A 162 -0.15 8.23 -2.15
C VAL A 162 0.34 7.09 -1.26
N SER A 163 -0.42 6.01 -1.18
CA SER A 163 0.01 4.81 -0.45
C SER A 163 0.30 3.66 -1.42
N ILE A 164 1.31 2.85 -1.06
CA ILE A 164 1.47 1.54 -1.67
C ILE A 164 0.26 0.66 -1.33
N ARG A 165 0.07 -0.43 -2.10
CA ARG A 165 -1.16 -1.24 -2.01
C ARG A 165 -1.05 -2.42 -1.06
N ASN A 166 0.18 -2.98 -0.92
CA ASN A 166 0.41 -4.29 -0.35
C ASN A 166 1.32 -4.28 0.90
N GLY A 167 1.49 -3.11 1.55
CA GLY A 167 2.39 -2.95 2.70
C GLY A 167 3.87 -3.06 2.34
N ALA A 168 4.76 -2.98 3.34
CA ALA A 168 6.21 -2.92 3.15
C ALA A 168 6.77 -4.01 2.22
N GLN A 169 6.33 -5.26 2.35
CA GLN A 169 6.81 -6.38 1.52
C GLN A 169 6.52 -6.22 0.02
N GLY A 170 5.44 -5.53 -0.32
CA GLY A 170 5.04 -5.27 -1.71
C GLY A 170 5.48 -3.92 -2.26
N ALA A 171 6.13 -3.09 -1.46
CA ALA A 171 6.39 -1.68 -1.75
C ALA A 171 7.19 -1.47 -3.03
N ALA A 172 8.32 -2.15 -3.17
CA ALA A 172 9.17 -2.02 -4.36
C ALA A 172 8.46 -2.46 -5.65
N ALA A 173 7.63 -3.51 -5.58
CA ALA A 173 6.84 -3.97 -6.72
C ALA A 173 5.76 -2.95 -7.11
N ASP A 174 5.08 -2.35 -6.12
CA ASP A 174 4.09 -1.30 -6.35
C ASP A 174 4.74 -0.04 -6.91
N CYS A 175 5.92 0.37 -6.42
CA CYS A 175 6.69 1.50 -6.95
C CYS A 175 7.14 1.26 -8.39
N ARG A 176 7.67 0.07 -8.74
CA ARG A 176 8.04 -0.27 -10.12
C ARG A 176 6.83 -0.22 -11.05
N ARG A 177 5.68 -0.72 -10.59
CA ARG A 177 4.44 -0.67 -11.36
C ARG A 177 3.95 0.76 -11.61
N ALA A 178 4.14 1.66 -10.65
CA ALA A 178 3.77 3.06 -10.74
C ALA A 178 4.94 3.95 -11.20
N TYR A 179 6.00 3.37 -11.78
CA TYR A 179 7.23 4.09 -12.12
C TYR A 179 6.97 5.31 -12.99
N GLU A 180 6.21 5.15 -14.08
CA GLU A 180 5.90 6.24 -15.01
C GLU A 180 5.19 7.41 -14.35
N PHE A 181 4.35 7.15 -13.36
CA PHE A 181 3.67 8.20 -12.60
C PHE A 181 4.60 8.88 -11.59
N LEU A 182 5.33 8.10 -10.79
CA LEU A 182 6.20 8.61 -9.73
C LEU A 182 7.42 9.35 -10.29
N ASP A 183 8.00 8.86 -11.38
CA ASP A 183 9.20 9.46 -11.99
C ASP A 183 8.95 10.82 -12.65
N GLN A 184 7.69 11.23 -12.82
CA GLN A 184 7.35 12.58 -13.29
C GLN A 184 7.53 13.66 -12.22
N TYR A 185 7.76 13.28 -10.96
CA TYR A 185 8.02 14.22 -9.88
C TYR A 185 9.52 14.48 -9.72
N ASP A 186 9.88 15.73 -9.34
CA ASP A 186 11.28 16.10 -9.08
C ASP A 186 11.81 15.41 -7.83
N HIS A 187 10.96 15.25 -6.81
CA HIS A 187 11.29 14.62 -5.52
C HIS A 187 10.20 13.66 -5.07
N ILE A 188 10.61 12.44 -4.74
CA ILE A 188 9.76 11.38 -4.19
C ILE A 188 10.16 11.15 -2.75
N ILE A 189 9.27 11.43 -1.80
CA ILE A 189 9.56 11.29 -0.38
C ILE A 189 8.93 9.99 0.13
N PHE A 190 9.76 9.02 0.51
CA PHE A 190 9.32 7.76 1.12
C PHE A 190 9.15 7.96 2.62
N CYS A 191 7.90 7.93 3.08
CA CYS A 191 7.48 8.15 4.46
C CYS A 191 6.78 6.88 4.98
N PHE A 192 7.56 5.80 5.13
CA PHE A 192 7.08 4.50 5.58
C PHE A 192 7.19 4.37 7.10
N ASP A 193 6.52 3.36 7.68
CA ASP A 193 6.48 3.13 9.12
C ASP A 193 7.88 3.12 9.75
N ASN A 194 7.99 3.61 10.97
CA ASN A 194 9.25 3.71 11.71
C ASN A 194 9.62 2.38 12.40
N ASP A 195 9.54 1.28 11.67
CA ASP A 195 10.01 -0.03 12.07
C ASP A 195 11.05 -0.58 11.06
N ASP A 196 11.63 -1.75 11.34
CA ASP A 196 12.69 -2.30 10.49
C ASP A 196 12.18 -2.64 9.09
N ALA A 197 10.93 -3.12 8.97
CA ALA A 197 10.33 -3.48 7.69
C ALA A 197 10.08 -2.23 6.83
N GLY A 198 9.48 -1.18 7.43
CA GLY A 198 9.22 0.09 6.75
C GLY A 198 10.51 0.79 6.32
N ARG A 199 11.53 0.82 7.19
CA ARG A 199 12.84 1.40 6.86
C ARG A 199 13.53 0.66 5.70
N SER A 200 13.52 -0.68 5.72
CA SER A 200 14.08 -1.48 4.63
C SER A 200 13.33 -1.25 3.31
N ALA A 201 12.01 -1.27 3.35
CA ALA A 201 11.19 -1.04 2.17
C ALA A 201 11.37 0.38 1.60
N ALA A 202 11.54 1.40 2.45
CA ALA A 202 11.81 2.77 2.01
C ALA A 202 13.12 2.87 1.22
N LEU A 203 14.17 2.18 1.69
CA LEU A 203 15.47 2.12 0.99
C LEU A 203 15.36 1.39 -0.35
N GLU A 204 14.67 0.23 -0.39
CA GLU A 204 14.44 -0.52 -1.63
C GLU A 204 13.66 0.28 -2.66
N CYS A 205 12.66 1.04 -2.22
CA CYS A 205 11.90 1.93 -3.10
C CYS A 205 12.74 3.12 -3.56
N ALA A 206 13.58 3.67 -2.67
CA ALA A 206 14.46 4.79 -3.00
C ALA A 206 15.50 4.43 -4.07
N ASP A 207 16.01 3.21 -4.05
CA ASP A 207 16.93 2.71 -5.08
C ASP A 207 16.34 2.74 -6.49
N ILE A 208 15.02 2.58 -6.62
CA ILE A 208 14.35 2.58 -7.93
C ILE A 208 14.47 3.95 -8.62
N PHE A 209 14.41 5.05 -7.84
CA PHE A 209 14.35 6.42 -8.37
C PHE A 209 15.64 7.21 -8.10
N GLY A 210 16.58 6.62 -7.36
CA GLY A 210 17.91 7.21 -7.13
C GLY A 210 17.85 8.61 -6.53
N GLY A 211 18.56 9.57 -7.14
CA GLY A 211 18.71 10.92 -6.63
C GLY A 211 17.43 11.76 -6.49
N LYS A 212 16.31 11.33 -7.05
CA LYS A 212 14.99 11.93 -6.83
C LYS A 212 14.39 11.53 -5.48
N SER A 213 14.85 10.41 -4.93
CA SER A 213 14.33 9.85 -3.67
C SER A 213 14.81 10.61 -2.46
N ARG A 214 13.91 10.76 -1.50
CA ARG A 214 14.20 11.27 -0.17
C ARG A 214 13.60 10.37 0.87
N ILE A 215 14.30 10.16 1.99
CA ILE A 215 13.82 9.34 3.10
C ILE A 215 13.31 10.24 4.22
N TYR A 216 12.07 10.02 4.61
CA TYR A 216 11.45 10.68 5.75
C TYR A 216 11.83 9.93 7.05
N HIS A 217 12.20 10.68 8.07
CA HIS A 217 12.51 10.13 9.39
C HIS A 217 11.49 10.60 10.42
N HIS A 218 10.72 9.68 10.96
CA HIS A 218 9.61 9.97 11.89
C HIS A 218 10.07 10.46 13.28
N GLY A 219 11.34 10.25 13.66
CA GLY A 219 11.79 10.53 15.03
C GLY A 219 11.16 9.56 16.02
N GLU A 220 10.36 10.07 16.96
CA GLU A 220 9.69 9.26 18.00
C GLU A 220 8.33 8.72 17.54
N HIS A 221 7.72 9.31 16.52
CA HIS A 221 6.45 8.86 15.97
C HIS A 221 6.60 7.57 15.15
N LYS A 222 5.54 6.77 15.15
CA LYS A 222 5.54 5.52 14.41
C LYS A 222 5.29 5.73 12.91
N ASP A 223 4.27 6.49 12.58
CA ASP A 223 3.73 6.67 11.23
C ASP A 223 3.08 8.06 11.08
N ALA A 224 2.55 8.39 9.91
CA ALA A 224 1.89 9.66 9.67
C ALA A 224 0.60 9.84 10.49
N CYS A 225 -0.13 8.74 10.75
CA CYS A 225 -1.32 8.79 11.60
C CYS A 225 -0.99 9.17 13.03
N ASP A 226 0.15 8.74 13.55
CA ASP A 226 0.58 9.04 14.91
C ASP A 226 0.79 10.54 15.10
N TYR A 227 1.40 11.24 14.15
CA TYR A 227 1.49 12.71 14.16
C TYR A 227 0.13 13.39 14.19
N LEU A 228 -0.81 12.93 13.34
CA LEU A 228 -2.13 13.52 13.27
C LEU A 228 -2.90 13.38 14.59
N LEU A 229 -2.84 12.19 15.21
CA LEU A 229 -3.50 11.89 16.47
C LEU A 229 -2.92 12.68 17.66
N ASN A 230 -1.62 12.92 17.65
CA ASN A 230 -0.95 13.70 18.70
C ASN A 230 -1.03 15.23 18.46
N GLY A 231 -1.55 15.67 17.32
CA GLY A 231 -1.63 17.09 16.97
C GLY A 231 -0.30 17.70 16.50
N ASP A 232 0.69 16.87 16.16
CA ASP A 232 2.06 17.27 15.83
C ASP A 232 2.27 17.56 14.33
N LYS A 233 1.26 18.16 13.72
CA LYS A 233 1.27 18.53 12.30
C LYS A 233 2.50 19.34 11.90
N ASP A 234 2.88 20.33 12.70
CA ASP A 234 3.99 21.23 12.35
C ASP A 234 5.32 20.48 12.37
N GLU A 235 5.52 19.54 13.29
CA GLU A 235 6.70 18.69 13.34
C GLU A 235 6.72 17.73 12.13
N PHE A 236 5.58 17.15 11.74
CA PHE A 236 5.47 16.34 10.52
C PHE A 236 5.93 17.12 9.28
N VAL A 237 5.42 18.33 9.09
CA VAL A 237 5.76 19.19 7.95
C VAL A 237 7.23 19.61 8.00
N LYS A 238 7.75 19.98 9.17
CA LYS A 238 9.16 20.33 9.36
C LYS A 238 10.10 19.18 8.97
N ARG A 239 9.79 17.96 9.41
CA ARG A 239 10.58 16.76 9.07
C ARG A 239 10.48 16.42 7.60
N TRP A 240 9.32 16.65 6.99
CA TRP A 240 9.14 16.46 5.56
C TRP A 240 10.06 17.36 4.73
N TRP A 241 10.18 18.62 5.10
CA TRP A 241 11.14 19.54 4.47
C TRP A 241 12.60 19.17 4.74
N ALA A 242 12.87 18.53 5.86
CA ALA A 242 14.19 18.07 6.26
C ALA A 242 14.55 16.67 5.71
N ALA A 243 13.65 16.03 4.95
CA ALA A 243 13.89 14.71 4.36
C ALA A 243 15.12 14.74 3.46
N LYS A 244 16.07 13.83 3.74
CA LYS A 244 17.37 13.81 3.06
C LYS A 244 17.28 13.05 1.74
N THR A 245 17.97 13.58 0.73
CA THR A 245 18.16 12.89 -0.54
C THR A 245 18.83 11.55 -0.28
N TYR A 246 18.28 10.51 -0.86
CA TYR A 246 18.84 9.18 -0.82
C TYR A 246 20.09 9.11 -1.69
N THR A 247 21.15 8.54 -1.16
CA THR A 247 22.38 8.26 -1.90
C THR A 247 22.63 6.76 -1.80
N PRO A 248 22.55 6.01 -2.91
CA PRO A 248 22.88 4.58 -2.93
C PRO A 248 24.29 4.32 -2.40
N ASP A 249 24.48 3.19 -1.72
CA ASP A 249 25.79 2.76 -1.26
C ASP A 249 26.78 2.64 -2.44
N GLY A 250 27.94 3.28 -2.27
CA GLY A 250 28.99 3.27 -3.31
C GLY A 250 28.94 4.43 -4.31
N MET A 251 27.97 5.33 -4.23
CA MET A 251 27.92 6.53 -5.06
C MET A 251 28.68 7.68 -4.38
N VAL A 252 29.76 8.13 -4.99
CA VAL A 252 30.48 9.35 -4.56
C VAL A 252 29.85 10.55 -5.23
N MET A 253 29.24 11.44 -4.43
CA MET A 253 28.78 12.74 -4.93
C MET A 253 30.01 13.57 -5.28
N LEU A 254 30.25 13.76 -6.57
CA LEU A 254 31.24 14.75 -7.00
C LEU A 254 30.71 16.13 -6.60
N GLY A 255 31.39 16.76 -5.64
CA GLY A 255 31.00 18.06 -5.11
C GLY A 255 30.86 19.10 -6.21
N SER A 256 29.75 19.83 -6.15
CA SER A 256 29.54 21.05 -6.94
C SER A 256 30.30 22.24 -6.36
#